data_a1374dee47621ece542e3e17aab76bee
#
_entry.id   a1374dee47621ece542e3e17aab76bee
#
_cell.length_a   1.000
_cell.length_b   1.000
_cell.length_c   1.000
_cell.angle_alpha   90.00
_cell.angle_beta   90.00
_cell.angle_gamma   90.00
#
_symmetry.space_group_name_H-M   'P 1'
#
loop_
_entity.id
_entity.type
_entity.pdbx_description
1 polymer ?
#
loop_
_entity_poly.entity_id
_entity_poly.type
_entity_poly.pdbx_seq_one_letter_code
_entity_poly.pdbx_strand_id
1 'polypeptide(L)'
;MKRSISLTSALCLGLAFATSAVAQEASEKADSASATYDVAQADESQDKIIPCPFGWSVEPNPSLDNSLNYVTADGALAVSVTSLSKSAGFYATAEAYARVASEQMQCQIPTNSNIVEKGWSFVCPKDGIEAIVYGDENELVMLAISGRNPDTESRLENFIWFLAYEAKNR
;
A
#
# COMPACT_ATOMS: atom_id res chain seq x y z
N MET A 1 -44.01 22.13 14.68
CA MET A 1 -43.11 23.15 15.24
C MET A 1 -41.83 23.17 14.40
N LYS A 2 -41.71 24.22 13.58
CA LYS A 2 -40.54 24.45 12.70
C LYS A 2 -39.46 25.13 13.53
N ARG A 3 -38.21 24.64 13.50
CA ARG A 3 -37.04 25.43 13.89
C ARG A 3 -36.02 25.37 12.76
N SER A 4 -36.00 26.48 12.04
CA SER A 4 -34.91 26.96 11.21
C SER A 4 -33.71 27.29 12.10
N ILE A 5 -32.50 26.84 11.70
CA ILE A 5 -31.25 27.44 12.18
C ILE A 5 -30.42 27.79 10.97
N SER A 6 -30.11 29.08 10.98
CA SER A 6 -29.50 29.89 9.95
C SER A 6 -28.01 29.65 9.76
N LEU A 7 -27.55 29.81 8.53
CA LEU A 7 -26.17 29.94 8.10
C LEU A 7 -25.41 31.05 8.83
N THR A 8 -24.15 30.84 9.07
CA THR A 8 -23.18 31.93 9.15
C THR A 8 -21.90 31.58 8.39
N SER A 9 -21.64 32.40 7.39
CA SER A 9 -20.39 32.50 6.61
C SER A 9 -19.21 32.92 7.48
N ALA A 10 -18.01 32.42 7.15
CA ALA A 10 -16.73 33.08 7.42
C ALA A 10 -15.73 32.61 6.37
N LEU A 11 -15.42 33.41 5.49
CA LEU A 11 -14.35 34.37 5.30
C LEU A 11 -13.01 33.73 4.91
N CYS A 12 -12.72 33.81 3.61
CA CYS A 12 -11.42 33.58 2.98
C CYS A 12 -10.38 34.59 3.48
N LEU A 13 -9.20 34.11 3.88
CA LEU A 13 -7.98 34.91 3.94
C LEU A 13 -6.97 34.34 2.94
N GLY A 14 -6.77 35.12 1.86
CA GLY A 14 -5.68 34.88 0.92
C GLY A 14 -4.36 35.36 1.49
N LEU A 15 -3.32 34.58 1.32
CA LEU A 15 -1.93 35.00 1.47
C LEU A 15 -1.25 34.89 0.11
N ALA A 16 -0.97 36.07 -0.45
CA ALA A 16 -0.09 36.23 -1.60
C ALA A 16 1.38 36.12 -1.13
N PHE A 17 2.16 35.25 -1.74
CA PHE A 17 3.61 35.29 -1.63
C PHE A 17 4.21 35.85 -2.90
N ALA A 18 4.93 36.96 -2.70
CA ALA A 18 5.65 37.71 -3.71
C ALA A 18 6.88 36.94 -4.18
N THR A 19 7.04 36.88 -5.48
CA THR A 19 8.24 36.45 -6.21
C THR A 19 9.32 37.52 -6.09
N SER A 20 10.53 37.11 -5.65
CA SER A 20 11.75 37.89 -5.78
C SER A 20 12.66 37.22 -6.80
N ALA A 21 12.74 37.79 -7.98
CA ALA A 21 13.79 37.49 -8.95
C ALA A 21 15.07 38.25 -8.54
N VAL A 22 16.18 37.51 -8.44
CA VAL A 22 17.52 38.11 -8.43
C VAL A 22 18.29 37.51 -9.60
N ALA A 23 18.49 38.35 -10.59
CA ALA A 23 19.48 38.14 -11.65
C ALA A 23 20.86 38.53 -11.10
N GLN A 24 21.87 37.70 -11.34
CA GLN A 24 23.23 38.15 -11.24
C GLN A 24 24.12 37.53 -12.32
N GLU A 25 24.84 38.43 -12.95
CA GLU A 25 25.55 38.40 -14.19
C GLU A 25 26.75 37.47 -14.24
N ALA A 26 27.13 37.20 -15.45
CA ALA A 26 28.31 36.49 -15.93
C ALA A 26 29.64 37.04 -15.41
N SER A 27 30.56 36.14 -15.13
CA SER A 27 32.00 36.40 -15.30
C SER A 27 32.70 35.14 -15.84
N GLU A 28 33.12 35.30 -17.05
CA GLU A 28 33.96 34.41 -17.84
C GLU A 28 35.39 34.41 -17.26
N LYS A 29 35.91 33.24 -16.97
CA LYS A 29 37.36 33.02 -17.02
C LYS A 29 37.67 31.57 -17.27
N ALA A 30 38.18 31.31 -18.44
CA ALA A 30 38.79 30.05 -18.85
C ALA A 30 40.06 29.80 -18.03
N ASP A 31 40.27 28.59 -17.53
CA ASP A 31 41.58 27.93 -17.62
C ASP A 31 41.48 26.40 -17.39
N SER A 32 42.08 25.73 -18.37
CA SER A 32 42.85 24.49 -18.35
C SER A 32 42.34 23.24 -17.64
N ALA A 33 41.89 22.31 -18.47
CA ALA A 33 42.15 20.86 -18.50
C ALA A 33 42.58 20.16 -17.21
N SER A 34 41.67 19.41 -16.64
CA SER A 34 41.97 18.09 -16.09
C SER A 34 40.75 17.22 -16.30
N ALA A 35 40.78 16.34 -17.28
CA ALA A 35 39.73 15.33 -17.50
C ALA A 35 39.86 14.31 -16.37
N THR A 36 39.18 14.57 -15.28
CA THR A 36 38.82 13.55 -14.31
C THR A 36 37.60 12.88 -14.88
N TYR A 37 37.75 11.68 -15.40
CA TYR A 37 36.66 10.79 -15.69
C TYR A 37 36.01 10.49 -14.34
N ASP A 38 34.98 11.24 -13.98
CA ASP A 38 33.99 10.80 -13.03
C ASP A 38 33.38 9.53 -13.63
N VAL A 39 33.84 8.41 -13.10
CA VAL A 39 33.12 7.15 -13.22
C VAL A 39 31.79 7.43 -12.57
N ALA A 40 30.79 7.74 -13.41
CA ALA A 40 29.41 7.72 -12.99
C ALA A 40 29.23 6.40 -12.26
N GLN A 41 29.06 6.48 -10.94
CA GLN A 41 28.54 5.37 -10.18
C GLN A 41 27.20 5.05 -10.84
N ALA A 42 27.21 4.02 -11.67
CA ALA A 42 25.98 3.37 -12.10
C ALA A 42 25.29 3.00 -10.79
N ASP A 43 24.21 3.73 -10.51
CA ASP A 43 23.27 3.38 -9.48
C ASP A 43 22.80 1.96 -9.82
N GLU A 44 23.41 0.98 -9.15
CA GLU A 44 22.95 -0.40 -9.16
C GLU A 44 21.64 -0.45 -8.36
N SER A 45 20.62 0.26 -8.81
CA SER A 45 19.26 -0.14 -8.56
C SER A 45 19.06 -1.45 -9.34
N GLN A 46 19.54 -2.54 -8.77
CA GLN A 46 19.10 -3.87 -9.14
C GLN A 46 17.58 -3.82 -9.03
N ASP A 47 16.91 -3.74 -10.18
CA ASP A 47 15.46 -3.92 -10.29
C ASP A 47 15.14 -5.27 -9.65
N LYS A 48 14.81 -5.23 -8.36
CA LYS A 48 14.45 -6.43 -7.62
C LYS A 48 13.18 -6.95 -8.25
N ILE A 49 13.32 -8.00 -9.05
CA ILE A 49 12.18 -8.63 -9.72
C ILE A 49 11.19 -9.06 -8.63
N ILE A 50 10.02 -8.41 -8.63
CA ILE A 50 8.94 -8.76 -7.71
C ILE A 50 8.27 -10.03 -8.26
N PRO A 51 8.23 -11.13 -7.49
CA PRO A 51 7.55 -12.35 -7.92
C PRO A 51 6.08 -12.07 -8.24
N CYS A 52 5.62 -12.57 -9.40
CA CYS A 52 4.25 -12.38 -9.86
C CYS A 52 3.71 -13.67 -10.47
N PRO A 53 2.53 -14.16 -10.07
CA PRO A 53 1.95 -15.37 -10.66
C PRO A 53 1.49 -15.13 -12.11
N PHE A 54 1.42 -16.21 -12.88
CA PHE A 54 0.96 -16.12 -14.26
C PHE A 54 -0.45 -15.56 -14.37
N GLY A 55 -0.65 -14.62 -15.29
CA GLY A 55 -1.94 -13.96 -15.52
C GLY A 55 -2.25 -12.81 -14.54
N TRP A 56 -1.26 -12.40 -13.75
CA TRP A 56 -1.33 -11.24 -12.88
C TRP A 56 -0.30 -10.19 -13.27
N SER A 57 -0.53 -8.96 -12.85
CA SER A 57 0.46 -7.88 -12.80
C SER A 57 0.70 -7.49 -11.35
N VAL A 58 1.89 -6.95 -11.05
CA VAL A 58 2.24 -6.48 -9.71
C VAL A 58 2.88 -5.10 -9.80
N GLU A 59 2.48 -4.23 -8.88
CA GLU A 59 3.03 -2.87 -8.76
C GLU A 59 3.21 -2.52 -7.28
N PRO A 60 4.25 -1.76 -6.90
CA PRO A 60 4.33 -1.15 -5.57
C PRO A 60 3.12 -0.25 -5.31
N ASN A 61 2.60 -0.29 -4.10
CA ASN A 61 1.52 0.61 -3.71
C ASN A 61 2.08 2.03 -3.50
N PRO A 62 1.63 3.04 -4.26
CA PRO A 62 2.19 4.39 -4.16
C PRO A 62 1.89 5.09 -2.83
N SER A 63 0.97 4.57 -2.04
CA SER A 63 0.55 5.16 -0.76
C SER A 63 1.11 4.44 0.47
N LEU A 64 1.70 3.25 0.29
CA LEU A 64 2.19 2.40 1.38
C LEU A 64 3.49 1.71 0.97
N ASP A 65 4.61 2.07 1.60
CA ASP A 65 5.96 1.59 1.26
C ASP A 65 6.14 0.07 1.34
N ASN A 66 5.38 -0.62 2.20
CA ASN A 66 5.48 -2.07 2.42
C ASN A 66 4.30 -2.82 1.80
N SER A 67 3.73 -2.31 0.73
CA SER A 67 2.55 -2.87 0.09
C SER A 67 2.75 -3.06 -1.41
N LEU A 68 2.28 -4.21 -1.91
CA LEU A 68 2.26 -4.56 -3.33
C LEU A 68 0.82 -4.77 -3.78
N ASN A 69 0.46 -4.21 -4.92
CA ASN A 69 -0.83 -4.39 -5.55
C ASN A 69 -0.72 -5.43 -6.66
N TYR A 70 -1.45 -6.52 -6.55
CA TYR A 70 -1.58 -7.56 -7.57
C TYR A 70 -2.95 -7.47 -8.22
N VAL A 71 -3.00 -7.50 -9.54
CA VAL A 71 -4.24 -7.41 -10.31
C VAL A 71 -4.26 -8.47 -11.40
N THR A 72 -5.37 -9.19 -11.54
CA THR A 72 -5.54 -10.13 -12.66
C THR A 72 -5.57 -9.39 -13.99
N ALA A 73 -5.12 -10.03 -15.07
CA ALA A 73 -5.02 -9.43 -16.39
C ALA A 73 -6.36 -8.86 -16.93
N ASP A 74 -7.49 -9.41 -16.49
CA ASP A 74 -8.85 -8.94 -16.81
C ASP A 74 -9.38 -7.89 -15.82
N GLY A 75 -8.60 -7.54 -14.79
CA GLY A 75 -9.01 -6.59 -13.75
C GLY A 75 -10.12 -7.07 -12.82
N ALA A 76 -10.55 -8.33 -12.92
CA ALA A 76 -11.69 -8.84 -12.17
C ALA A 76 -11.39 -9.06 -10.67
N LEU A 77 -10.13 -9.29 -10.32
CA LEU A 77 -9.67 -9.51 -8.96
C LEU A 77 -8.41 -8.69 -8.69
N ALA A 78 -8.39 -7.97 -7.58
CA ALA A 78 -7.23 -7.24 -7.11
C ALA A 78 -6.93 -7.60 -5.65
N VAL A 79 -5.65 -7.75 -5.31
CA VAL A 79 -5.18 -8.06 -3.96
C VAL A 79 -4.00 -7.15 -3.62
N SER A 80 -4.17 -6.31 -2.60
CA SER A 80 -3.05 -5.58 -2.00
C SER A 80 -2.47 -6.42 -0.87
N VAL A 81 -1.18 -6.67 -0.93
CA VAL A 81 -0.41 -7.44 0.07
C VAL A 81 0.45 -6.46 0.85
N THR A 82 0.15 -6.22 2.11
CA THR A 82 0.86 -5.29 2.97
C THR A 82 1.58 -6.04 4.09
N SER A 83 2.90 -5.93 4.15
CA SER A 83 3.70 -6.41 5.27
C SER A 83 3.62 -5.41 6.42
N LEU A 84 3.14 -5.85 7.57
CA LEU A 84 3.00 -5.04 8.76
C LEU A 84 4.26 -5.19 9.60
N SER A 85 5.25 -4.33 9.34
CA SER A 85 6.49 -4.33 10.10
C SER A 85 6.25 -3.98 11.56
N LYS A 86 6.90 -4.70 12.46
CA LYS A 86 6.92 -4.35 13.88
C LYS A 86 7.62 -3.02 14.10
N SER A 87 6.91 -2.06 14.62
CA SER A 87 7.56 -1.01 15.39
C SER A 87 8.06 -1.63 16.70
N ALA A 88 9.30 -1.38 17.06
CA ALA A 88 9.89 -1.92 18.28
C ALA A 88 8.94 -1.74 19.49
N GLY A 89 8.48 -2.84 20.07
CA GLY A 89 7.60 -2.86 21.26
C GLY A 89 6.12 -3.13 20.99
N PHE A 90 5.67 -3.28 19.76
CA PHE A 90 4.26 -3.60 19.47
C PHE A 90 4.11 -5.08 19.07
N TYR A 91 3.61 -5.89 19.97
CA TYR A 91 3.29 -7.31 19.75
C TYR A 91 1.77 -7.43 19.56
N ALA A 92 1.29 -7.32 18.33
CA ALA A 92 -0.10 -7.59 18.01
C ALA A 92 -0.25 -8.99 17.44
N THR A 93 -1.28 -9.72 17.87
CA THR A 93 -1.74 -10.92 17.17
C THR A 93 -2.53 -10.53 15.93
N ALA A 94 -2.66 -11.44 14.97
CA ALA A 94 -3.50 -11.21 13.77
C ALA A 94 -4.94 -10.84 14.16
N GLU A 95 -5.50 -11.45 15.20
CA GLU A 95 -6.83 -11.13 15.73
C GLU A 95 -6.90 -9.70 16.26
N ALA A 96 -5.97 -9.31 17.14
CA ALA A 96 -5.97 -7.98 17.75
C ALA A 96 -5.82 -6.89 16.68
N TYR A 97 -4.92 -7.12 15.69
CA TYR A 97 -4.76 -6.19 14.58
C TYR A 97 -6.02 -6.10 13.72
N ALA A 98 -6.63 -7.23 13.35
CA ALA A 98 -7.85 -7.25 12.55
C ALA A 98 -9.00 -6.50 13.24
N ARG A 99 -9.15 -6.63 14.57
CA ARG A 99 -10.16 -5.90 15.34
C ARG A 99 -9.97 -4.40 15.25
N VAL A 100 -8.76 -3.92 15.53
CA VAL A 100 -8.45 -2.48 15.46
C VAL A 100 -8.62 -1.94 14.03
N ALA A 101 -8.10 -2.66 13.03
CA ALA A 101 -8.23 -2.24 11.64
C ALA A 101 -9.70 -2.17 11.19
N SER A 102 -10.50 -3.20 11.51
CA SER A 102 -11.93 -3.21 11.14
C SER A 102 -12.72 -2.08 11.79
N GLU A 103 -12.43 -1.74 13.05
CA GLU A 103 -13.06 -0.59 13.74
C GLU A 103 -12.68 0.73 13.09
N GLN A 104 -11.38 0.95 12.80
CA GLN A 104 -10.90 2.18 12.17
C GLN A 104 -11.47 2.37 10.76
N MET A 105 -11.58 1.29 9.99
CA MET A 105 -12.15 1.29 8.64
C MET A 105 -13.68 1.25 8.63
N GLN A 106 -14.35 1.14 9.78
CA GLN A 106 -15.81 1.01 9.92
C GLN A 106 -16.37 -0.21 9.17
N CYS A 107 -15.64 -1.31 9.23
CA CYS A 107 -15.97 -2.57 8.61
C CYS A 107 -16.72 -3.51 9.58
N GLN A 108 -17.05 -4.71 9.13
CA GLN A 108 -17.68 -5.73 9.97
C GLN A 108 -16.69 -6.28 11.01
N ILE A 109 -17.23 -6.87 12.07
CA ILE A 109 -16.42 -7.52 13.12
C ILE A 109 -15.64 -8.69 12.50
N PRO A 110 -14.33 -8.82 12.78
CA PRO A 110 -13.52 -9.90 12.25
C PRO A 110 -13.97 -11.28 12.72
N THR A 111 -13.85 -12.24 11.82
CA THR A 111 -14.07 -13.67 12.08
C THR A 111 -12.86 -14.47 11.59
N ASN A 112 -12.77 -15.75 11.96
CA ASN A 112 -11.73 -16.62 11.41
C ASN A 112 -11.84 -16.67 9.88
N SER A 113 -10.70 -16.55 9.19
CA SER A 113 -10.65 -16.69 7.74
C SER A 113 -10.93 -18.13 7.32
N ASN A 114 -11.68 -18.30 6.23
CA ASN A 114 -11.96 -19.60 5.63
C ASN A 114 -10.96 -19.99 4.52
N ILE A 115 -10.06 -19.06 4.13
CA ILE A 115 -9.08 -19.29 3.05
C ILE A 115 -7.62 -19.18 3.52
N VAL A 116 -7.36 -18.58 4.68
CA VAL A 116 -6.02 -18.50 5.26
C VAL A 116 -6.05 -19.10 6.66
N GLU A 117 -5.29 -20.17 6.87
CA GLU A 117 -5.19 -20.81 8.17
C GLU A 117 -4.67 -19.84 9.24
N LYS A 118 -5.32 -19.80 10.41
CA LYS A 118 -5.04 -18.87 11.51
C LYS A 118 -5.16 -17.40 11.14
N GLY A 119 -5.81 -17.09 10.00
CA GLY A 119 -6.12 -15.74 9.58
C GLY A 119 -7.43 -15.23 10.16
N TRP A 120 -7.57 -13.91 10.21
CA TRP A 120 -8.77 -13.20 10.63
C TRP A 120 -9.25 -12.33 9.48
N SER A 121 -10.50 -12.54 9.03
CA SER A 121 -11.09 -11.78 7.94
C SER A 121 -12.21 -10.86 8.40
N PHE A 122 -12.33 -9.72 7.72
CA PHE A 122 -13.43 -8.78 7.89
C PHE A 122 -13.81 -8.16 6.55
N VAL A 123 -15.09 -7.81 6.41
CA VAL A 123 -15.64 -7.24 5.17
C VAL A 123 -15.95 -5.77 5.39
N CYS A 124 -15.59 -4.95 4.40
CA CYS A 124 -15.89 -3.53 4.34
C CYS A 124 -16.95 -3.30 3.24
N PRO A 125 -18.25 -3.37 3.55
CA PRO A 125 -19.29 -3.35 2.54
C PRO A 125 -19.37 -2.06 1.73
N LYS A 126 -18.95 -0.93 2.34
CA LYS A 126 -18.94 0.38 1.67
C LYS A 126 -17.93 0.44 0.52
N ASP A 127 -16.80 -0.25 0.69
CA ASP A 127 -15.68 -0.21 -0.25
C ASP A 127 -15.64 -1.46 -1.15
N GLY A 128 -16.48 -2.46 -0.88
CA GLY A 128 -16.50 -3.73 -1.59
C GLY A 128 -15.22 -4.56 -1.39
N ILE A 129 -14.57 -4.40 -0.23
CA ILE A 129 -13.28 -5.02 0.10
C ILE A 129 -13.49 -6.07 1.20
N GLU A 130 -12.83 -7.21 1.07
CA GLU A 130 -12.56 -8.14 2.16
C GLU A 130 -11.09 -8.00 2.55
N ALA A 131 -10.81 -7.87 3.84
CA ALA A 131 -9.46 -7.86 4.36
C ALA A 131 -9.20 -9.12 5.19
N ILE A 132 -7.98 -9.67 5.07
CA ILE A 132 -7.51 -10.82 5.85
C ILE A 132 -6.19 -10.46 6.49
N VAL A 133 -6.10 -10.65 7.80
CA VAL A 133 -4.86 -10.47 8.56
C VAL A 133 -4.38 -11.84 9.04
N TYR A 134 -3.13 -12.17 8.78
CA TYR A 134 -2.50 -13.42 9.21
C TYR A 134 -1.02 -13.22 9.50
N GLY A 135 -0.40 -14.25 10.06
CA GLY A 135 1.02 -14.23 10.44
C GLY A 135 1.21 -14.50 11.92
N ASP A 136 2.42 -14.36 12.37
CA ASP A 136 2.82 -14.60 13.75
C ASP A 136 3.34 -13.32 14.43
N GLU A 137 3.91 -13.50 15.63
CA GLU A 137 4.48 -12.38 16.39
C GLU A 137 5.64 -11.69 15.69
N ASN A 138 6.24 -12.28 14.66
CA ASN A 138 7.40 -11.73 13.95
C ASN A 138 7.02 -10.96 12.71
N GLU A 139 6.00 -11.39 12.00
CA GLU A 139 5.55 -10.76 10.77
C GLU A 139 4.05 -10.95 10.61
N LEU A 140 3.31 -9.85 10.54
CA LEU A 140 1.92 -9.84 10.15
C LEU A 140 1.80 -9.39 8.70
N VAL A 141 0.86 -9.99 7.98
CA VAL A 141 0.51 -9.63 6.61
C VAL A 141 -0.98 -9.30 6.57
N MET A 142 -1.33 -8.23 5.90
CA MET A 142 -2.71 -7.90 5.58
C MET A 142 -2.92 -7.99 4.07
N LEU A 143 -3.94 -8.76 3.69
CA LEU A 143 -4.47 -8.79 2.33
C LEU A 143 -5.71 -7.92 2.28
N ALA A 144 -5.80 -7.02 1.31
CA ALA A 144 -7.04 -6.33 0.98
C ALA A 144 -7.48 -6.79 -0.40
N ILE A 145 -8.65 -7.44 -0.47
CA ILE A 145 -9.14 -8.17 -1.64
C ILE A 145 -10.35 -7.43 -2.19
N SER A 146 -10.31 -7.08 -3.46
CA SER A 146 -11.43 -6.50 -4.21
C SER A 146 -11.80 -7.38 -5.39
N GLY A 147 -13.10 -7.54 -5.66
CA GLY A 147 -13.60 -8.36 -6.76
C GLY A 147 -13.75 -9.85 -6.42
N ARG A 148 -13.69 -10.26 -5.15
CA ARG A 148 -13.96 -11.63 -4.75
C ARG A 148 -15.42 -11.99 -5.01
N ASN A 149 -15.65 -13.06 -5.77
CA ASN A 149 -16.95 -13.64 -6.08
C ASN A 149 -16.76 -15.11 -6.55
N PRO A 150 -17.82 -15.89 -6.79
CA PRO A 150 -17.69 -17.30 -7.20
C PRO A 150 -16.82 -17.52 -8.45
N ASP A 151 -16.78 -16.57 -9.40
CA ASP A 151 -16.00 -16.70 -10.63
C ASP A 151 -14.50 -16.40 -10.42
N THR A 152 -14.16 -15.66 -9.38
CA THR A 152 -12.78 -15.29 -9.04
C THR A 152 -12.20 -16.12 -7.90
N GLU A 153 -12.98 -16.93 -7.21
CA GLU A 153 -12.58 -17.69 -6.03
C GLU A 153 -11.37 -18.60 -6.28
N SER A 154 -11.39 -19.39 -7.35
CA SER A 154 -10.25 -20.27 -7.67
C SER A 154 -8.95 -19.51 -7.99
N ARG A 155 -9.05 -18.30 -8.54
CA ARG A 155 -7.88 -17.44 -8.78
C ARG A 155 -7.34 -16.88 -7.47
N LEU A 156 -8.21 -16.53 -6.55
CA LEU A 156 -7.82 -16.08 -5.21
C LEU A 156 -7.13 -17.21 -4.43
N GLU A 157 -7.67 -18.42 -4.44
CA GLU A 157 -7.05 -19.58 -3.81
C GLU A 157 -5.64 -19.84 -4.38
N ASN A 158 -5.48 -19.85 -5.70
CA ASN A 158 -4.19 -20.01 -6.34
C ASN A 158 -3.22 -18.89 -5.97
N PHE A 159 -3.69 -17.66 -5.82
CA PHE A 159 -2.87 -16.54 -5.36
C PHE A 159 -2.42 -16.71 -3.91
N ILE A 160 -3.27 -17.18 -3.02
CA ILE A 160 -2.90 -17.52 -1.63
C ILE A 160 -1.82 -18.60 -1.58
N TRP A 161 -1.96 -19.66 -2.41
CA TRP A 161 -0.91 -20.69 -2.54
C TRP A 161 0.40 -20.12 -3.05
N PHE A 162 0.37 -19.21 -4.01
CA PHE A 162 1.58 -18.51 -4.49
C PHE A 162 2.24 -17.72 -3.34
N LEU A 163 1.49 -16.95 -2.56
CA LEU A 163 2.04 -16.21 -1.41
C LEU A 163 2.67 -17.15 -0.37
N ALA A 164 2.01 -18.26 -0.07
CA ALA A 164 2.54 -19.27 0.86
C ALA A 164 3.84 -19.91 0.35
N TYR A 165 3.94 -20.15 -0.95
CA TYR A 165 5.15 -20.67 -1.58
C TYR A 165 6.30 -19.65 -1.49
N GLU A 166 6.04 -18.37 -1.83
CA GLU A 166 7.04 -17.31 -1.75
C GLU A 166 7.54 -17.09 -0.32
N ALA A 167 6.64 -17.11 0.67
CA ALA A 167 7.01 -16.98 2.07
C ALA A 167 7.93 -18.11 2.56
N LYS A 168 7.77 -19.32 2.04
CA LYS A 168 8.59 -20.48 2.42
C LYS A 168 9.99 -20.46 1.80
N ASN A 169 10.17 -19.76 0.68
CA ASN A 169 11.41 -19.74 -0.11
C ASN A 169 12.25 -18.48 0.09
N ARG A 170 11.84 -17.58 0.99
CA ARG A 170 12.62 -16.42 1.45
C ARG A 170 13.49 -16.80 2.62
#